data_8e0187c8a6278c998b1b17c6359f25a5
#
_entry.id   8e0187c8a6278c998b1b17c6359f25a5
#
_cell.length_a   1.000
_cell.length_b   1.000
_cell.length_c   1.000
_cell.angle_alpha   90.00
_cell.angle_beta   90.00
_cell.angle_gamma   90.00
#
_symmetry.space_group_name_H-M   'P 1'
#
loop_
_entity.id
_entity.type
_entity.pdbx_description
1 polymer ?
#
loop_
_entity_poly.entity_id
_entity_poly.type
_entity_poly.pdbx_seq_one_letter_code
_entity_poly.pdbx_strand_id
1 'polypeptide(L)'
;MEAVGSSSITLVELKRSLVPPRWEDSVRVLELSECKAAGLSLAHAFADDDLAQYLVNSDDMTDVSAEDKWKIHVDIFTYMVAATCYNGIATAIGPDYEGVALWLPPRKNLDGWWTSFRSGLWRLKFQLSPEGNKRYDDLVNVLHDTKISVLGDRDDEAWYLLYLGTKPGARGKGYAKKLLEFMVQRADAESQPVYLESTTEANNRYYRKFGFDVKRDISLTRGLAPVRLSIMVRDPQPPRKVAYSSTASAPIKMFQLGGRKMG
;
A
#
# COMPACT_ATOMS: atom_id res chain seq x y z
N MET A 1 31.54 55.28 -16.93
CA MET A 1 30.15 55.09 -16.44
C MET A 1 29.89 53.60 -16.47
N GLU A 2 30.16 52.97 -15.35
CA GLU A 2 29.92 51.51 -15.19
C GLU A 2 28.49 51.30 -14.67
N ALA A 3 27.76 50.43 -15.37
CA ALA A 3 26.43 50.04 -14.97
C ALA A 3 26.50 48.96 -13.88
N VAL A 4 26.06 49.33 -12.67
CA VAL A 4 25.92 48.40 -11.56
C VAL A 4 24.70 47.51 -11.84
N GLY A 5 25.00 46.21 -12.12
CA GLY A 5 23.94 45.19 -12.26
C GLY A 5 23.24 44.95 -10.94
N SER A 6 21.96 45.26 -10.87
CA SER A 6 21.06 44.92 -9.74
C SER A 6 20.75 43.44 -9.76
N SER A 7 21.39 42.69 -8.87
CA SER A 7 21.00 41.28 -8.59
C SER A 7 19.70 41.27 -7.79
N SER A 8 18.59 40.95 -8.44
CA SER A 8 17.33 40.68 -7.76
C SER A 8 17.41 39.35 -6.99
N ILE A 9 17.56 39.41 -5.69
CA ILE A 9 17.44 38.26 -4.79
C ILE A 9 15.94 37.89 -4.73
N THR A 10 15.57 36.81 -5.40
CA THR A 10 14.23 36.24 -5.26
C THR A 10 14.14 35.60 -3.86
N LEU A 11 13.47 36.26 -2.94
CA LEU A 11 13.09 35.67 -1.65
C LEU A 11 12.10 34.53 -1.93
N VAL A 12 12.61 33.31 -1.87
CA VAL A 12 11.74 32.11 -1.80
C VAL A 12 11.08 32.15 -0.43
N GLU A 13 9.81 32.51 -0.40
CA GLU A 13 9.00 32.49 0.80
C GLU A 13 8.85 31.02 1.25
N LEU A 14 9.65 30.61 2.23
CA LEU A 14 9.54 29.31 2.86
C LEU A 14 8.18 29.24 3.57
N LYS A 15 7.22 28.62 2.90
CA LYS A 15 5.90 28.35 3.49
C LYS A 15 6.09 27.55 4.77
N ARG A 16 5.85 28.18 5.92
CA ARG A 16 5.90 27.50 7.23
C ARG A 16 4.76 26.50 7.29
N SER A 17 5.08 25.20 7.31
CA SER A 17 4.11 24.10 7.46
C SER A 17 4.29 23.46 8.82
N LEU A 18 3.18 23.08 9.48
CA LEU A 18 3.17 22.26 10.69
C LEU A 18 3.29 20.76 10.38
N VAL A 19 3.19 20.38 9.11
CA VAL A 19 3.39 18.99 8.69
C VAL A 19 4.84 18.60 8.91
N PRO A 20 5.13 17.51 9.64
CA PRO A 20 6.50 17.06 9.83
C PRO A 20 7.17 16.74 8.48
N PRO A 21 8.34 17.34 8.16
CA PRO A 21 9.02 17.10 6.86
C PRO A 21 9.29 15.62 6.57
N ARG A 22 9.54 14.80 7.62
CA ARG A 22 9.74 13.36 7.48
C ARG A 22 8.56 12.62 6.85
N TRP A 23 7.34 13.16 6.92
CA TRP A 23 6.15 12.52 6.34
C TRP A 23 6.16 12.53 4.82
N GLU A 24 6.90 13.41 4.20
CA GLU A 24 7.08 13.42 2.75
C GLU A 24 7.90 12.23 2.24
N ASP A 25 8.85 11.76 3.06
CA ASP A 25 9.85 10.80 2.60
C ASP A 25 9.86 9.46 3.34
N SER A 26 9.24 9.37 4.51
CA SER A 26 9.25 8.16 5.32
C SER A 26 7.88 7.47 5.34
N VAL A 27 7.93 6.13 5.25
CA VAL A 27 6.76 5.28 5.47
C VAL A 27 6.44 5.25 6.96
N ARG A 28 5.18 5.42 7.30
CA ARG A 28 4.69 5.30 8.68
C ARG A 28 3.53 4.31 8.76
N VAL A 29 3.41 3.65 9.91
CA VAL A 29 2.26 2.80 10.20
C VAL A 29 1.10 3.67 10.64
N LEU A 30 -0.10 3.34 10.15
CA LEU A 30 -1.34 4.07 10.44
C LEU A 30 -1.98 3.55 11.73
N GLU A 31 -2.61 4.46 12.45
CA GLU A 31 -3.51 4.16 13.56
C GLU A 31 -4.96 4.12 13.10
N LEU A 32 -5.83 3.51 13.91
CA LEU A 32 -7.25 3.39 13.61
C LEU A 32 -7.96 4.76 13.43
N SER A 33 -7.52 5.78 14.16
CA SER A 33 -8.02 7.16 14.06
C SER A 33 -7.84 7.77 12.66
N GLU A 34 -6.90 7.25 11.87
CA GLU A 34 -6.52 7.75 10.55
C GLU A 34 -7.27 7.04 9.40
N CYS A 35 -8.10 6.01 9.72
CA CYS A 35 -8.71 5.13 8.71
C CYS A 35 -9.57 5.89 7.69
N LYS A 36 -10.26 6.97 8.08
CA LYS A 36 -11.09 7.76 7.17
C LYS A 36 -10.25 8.54 6.15
N ALA A 37 -9.17 9.17 6.60
CA ALA A 37 -8.30 9.95 5.72
C ALA A 37 -7.53 9.04 4.75
N ALA A 38 -6.98 7.93 5.25
CA ALA A 38 -6.30 6.93 4.44
C ALA A 38 -7.28 6.22 3.48
N GLY A 39 -8.49 5.89 3.93
CA GLY A 39 -9.56 5.32 3.10
C GLY A 39 -9.96 6.23 1.95
N LEU A 40 -10.14 7.53 2.22
CA LEU A 40 -10.42 8.51 1.18
C LEU A 40 -9.28 8.60 0.15
N SER A 41 -8.03 8.50 0.61
CA SER A 41 -6.87 8.48 -0.29
C SER A 41 -6.85 7.26 -1.20
N LEU A 42 -7.16 6.08 -0.68
CA LEU A 42 -7.32 4.87 -1.50
C LEU A 42 -8.51 4.99 -2.45
N ALA A 43 -9.64 5.52 -2.00
CA ALA A 43 -10.81 5.73 -2.86
C ALA A 43 -10.45 6.60 -4.09
N HIS A 44 -9.70 7.68 -3.90
CA HIS A 44 -9.20 8.49 -5.02
C HIS A 44 -8.20 7.74 -5.91
N ALA A 45 -7.35 6.89 -5.32
CA ALA A 45 -6.37 6.12 -6.08
C ALA A 45 -7.00 5.07 -6.98
N PHE A 46 -8.14 4.49 -6.55
CA PHE A 46 -8.88 3.42 -7.21
C PHE A 46 -10.21 3.87 -7.84
N ALA A 47 -10.44 5.17 -8.02
CA ALA A 47 -11.69 5.71 -8.57
C ALA A 47 -12.02 5.15 -9.97
N ASP A 48 -10.99 4.92 -10.77
CA ASP A 48 -11.11 4.40 -12.15
C ASP A 48 -10.72 2.91 -12.26
N ASP A 49 -10.58 2.19 -11.13
CA ASP A 49 -10.17 0.78 -11.13
C ASP A 49 -11.35 -0.15 -11.46
N ASP A 50 -11.13 -1.09 -12.40
CA ASP A 50 -12.18 -1.98 -12.89
C ASP A 50 -12.77 -2.87 -11.79
N LEU A 51 -11.96 -3.31 -10.82
CA LEU A 51 -12.44 -4.13 -9.69
C LEU A 51 -13.31 -3.31 -8.73
N ALA A 52 -12.93 -2.06 -8.47
CA ALA A 52 -13.74 -1.16 -7.66
C ALA A 52 -15.08 -0.84 -8.35
N GLN A 53 -15.07 -0.60 -9.66
CA GLN A 53 -16.26 -0.41 -10.47
C GLN A 53 -17.14 -1.67 -10.50
N TYR A 54 -16.56 -2.85 -10.58
CA TYR A 54 -17.27 -4.12 -10.55
C TYR A 54 -18.16 -4.30 -9.32
N LEU A 55 -17.72 -3.82 -8.16
CA LEU A 55 -18.48 -3.91 -6.91
C LEU A 55 -19.58 -2.84 -6.79
N VAL A 56 -19.30 -1.62 -7.22
CA VAL A 56 -20.17 -0.45 -6.96
C VAL A 56 -21.08 -0.12 -8.13
N ASN A 57 -20.69 -0.49 -9.36
CA ASN A 57 -21.47 -0.27 -10.58
C ASN A 57 -22.13 -1.58 -11.08
N SER A 58 -22.89 -2.24 -10.21
CA SER A 58 -23.70 -3.40 -10.63
C SER A 58 -24.94 -2.97 -11.42
N ASP A 59 -25.52 -3.92 -12.19
CA ASP A 59 -26.62 -3.66 -13.13
C ASP A 59 -27.89 -3.15 -12.44
N ASP A 60 -28.06 -3.46 -11.16
CA ASP A 60 -29.16 -3.00 -10.30
C ASP A 60 -28.89 -1.65 -9.60
N MET A 61 -27.78 -0.99 -9.95
CA MET A 61 -27.39 0.32 -9.41
C MET A 61 -27.51 1.46 -10.44
N THR A 62 -28.23 1.24 -11.55
CA THR A 62 -28.39 2.23 -12.63
C THR A 62 -29.03 3.54 -12.15
N ASP A 63 -30.00 3.45 -11.25
CA ASP A 63 -30.76 4.58 -10.74
C ASP A 63 -30.14 5.25 -9.52
N VAL A 64 -28.99 4.73 -9.05
CA VAL A 64 -28.25 5.30 -7.91
C VAL A 64 -27.34 6.42 -8.36
N SER A 65 -27.36 7.55 -7.64
CA SER A 65 -26.55 8.72 -7.99
C SER A 65 -25.04 8.41 -7.95
N ALA A 66 -24.26 9.16 -8.74
CA ALA A 66 -22.80 9.06 -8.70
C ALA A 66 -22.22 9.38 -7.33
N GLU A 67 -22.85 10.32 -6.62
CA GLU A 67 -22.47 10.73 -5.26
C GLU A 67 -22.68 9.59 -4.25
N ASP A 68 -23.77 8.83 -4.36
CA ASP A 68 -24.04 7.72 -3.44
C ASP A 68 -23.14 6.53 -3.76
N LYS A 69 -22.86 6.24 -5.02
CA LYS A 69 -21.85 5.26 -5.43
C LYS A 69 -20.47 5.63 -4.89
N TRP A 70 -20.09 6.92 -4.97
CA TRP A 70 -18.85 7.42 -4.42
C TRP A 70 -18.77 7.24 -2.89
N LYS A 71 -19.86 7.50 -2.15
CA LYS A 71 -19.90 7.26 -0.70
C LYS A 71 -19.65 5.78 -0.37
N ILE A 72 -20.31 4.85 -1.08
CA ILE A 72 -20.09 3.41 -0.91
C ILE A 72 -18.62 3.06 -1.19
N HIS A 73 -18.05 3.57 -2.27
CA HIS A 73 -16.66 3.37 -2.62
C HIS A 73 -15.69 3.85 -1.53
N VAL A 74 -15.90 5.05 -0.97
CA VAL A 74 -15.11 5.59 0.16
C VAL A 74 -15.28 4.74 1.41
N ASP A 75 -16.49 4.27 1.69
CA ASP A 75 -16.78 3.42 2.84
C ASP A 75 -16.07 2.06 2.75
N ILE A 76 -16.05 1.43 1.57
CA ILE A 76 -15.30 0.18 1.32
C ILE A 76 -13.84 0.37 1.76
N PHE A 77 -13.15 1.39 1.23
CA PHE A 77 -11.74 1.61 1.57
C PHE A 77 -11.54 2.01 3.04
N THR A 78 -12.45 2.79 3.61
CA THR A 78 -12.39 3.16 5.03
C THR A 78 -12.48 1.92 5.92
N TYR A 79 -13.41 1.01 5.62
CA TYR A 79 -13.55 -0.25 6.38
C TYR A 79 -12.37 -1.19 6.14
N MET A 80 -11.82 -1.25 4.93
CA MET A 80 -10.62 -2.04 4.63
C MET A 80 -9.39 -1.54 5.39
N VAL A 81 -9.16 -0.21 5.45
CA VAL A 81 -8.10 0.37 6.27
C VAL A 81 -8.31 0.04 7.74
N ALA A 82 -9.53 0.21 8.26
CA ALA A 82 -9.84 -0.09 9.66
C ALA A 82 -9.64 -1.59 9.97
N ALA A 83 -10.09 -2.49 9.11
CA ALA A 83 -9.89 -3.93 9.26
C ALA A 83 -8.40 -4.30 9.27
N THR A 84 -7.62 -3.66 8.39
CA THR A 84 -6.17 -3.86 8.34
C THR A 84 -5.47 -3.30 9.57
N CYS A 85 -5.91 -2.18 10.13
CA CYS A 85 -5.38 -1.67 11.41
C CYS A 85 -5.63 -2.64 12.58
N TYR A 86 -6.69 -3.46 12.53
CA TYR A 86 -6.95 -4.47 13.57
C TYR A 86 -6.17 -5.76 13.37
N ASN A 87 -6.02 -6.24 12.15
CA ASN A 87 -5.46 -7.58 11.88
C ASN A 87 -4.18 -7.59 11.07
N GLY A 88 -3.75 -6.44 10.55
CA GLY A 88 -2.60 -6.32 9.66
C GLY A 88 -1.75 -5.09 9.92
N ILE A 89 -1.18 -4.57 8.86
CA ILE A 89 -0.34 -3.37 8.87
C ILE A 89 -0.82 -2.44 7.76
N ALA A 90 -1.44 -1.33 8.15
CA ALA A 90 -1.74 -0.23 7.24
C ALA A 90 -0.59 0.79 7.29
N THR A 91 -0.08 1.20 6.15
CA THR A 91 1.03 2.15 6.04
C THR A 91 0.68 3.31 5.13
N ALA A 92 1.26 4.47 5.40
CA ALA A 92 1.12 5.64 4.55
C ALA A 92 2.45 6.38 4.36
N ILE A 93 2.51 7.17 3.30
CA ILE A 93 3.59 8.11 3.00
C ILE A 93 3.01 9.37 2.39
N GLY A 94 3.70 10.49 2.59
CA GLY A 94 3.24 11.81 2.18
C GLY A 94 2.41 12.51 3.24
N PRO A 95 2.38 13.86 3.23
CA PRO A 95 1.78 14.68 4.29
C PRO A 95 0.25 14.50 4.41
N ASP A 96 -0.41 14.10 3.32
CA ASP A 96 -1.87 13.94 3.24
C ASP A 96 -2.25 12.51 2.79
N TYR A 97 -1.60 11.49 3.34
CA TYR A 97 -1.83 10.07 2.97
C TYR A 97 -1.75 9.84 1.45
N GLU A 98 -0.82 10.51 0.78
CA GLU A 98 -0.71 10.53 -0.69
C GLU A 98 -0.43 9.14 -1.28
N GLY A 99 0.27 8.29 -0.53
CA GLY A 99 0.39 6.86 -0.79
C GLY A 99 -0.06 6.06 0.42
N VAL A 100 -0.81 4.97 0.19
CA VAL A 100 -1.30 4.06 1.23
C VAL A 100 -1.13 2.63 0.76
N ALA A 101 -0.69 1.73 1.67
CA ALA A 101 -0.64 0.30 1.42
C ALA A 101 -1.23 -0.48 2.60
N LEU A 102 -2.00 -1.54 2.29
CA LEU A 102 -2.65 -2.41 3.25
C LEU A 102 -2.08 -3.82 3.14
N TRP A 103 -1.63 -4.36 4.27
CA TRP A 103 -0.92 -5.63 4.34
C TRP A 103 -1.51 -6.56 5.38
N LEU A 104 -1.66 -7.82 5.04
CA LEU A 104 -1.92 -8.88 6.01
C LEU A 104 -0.66 -9.71 6.23
N PRO A 105 -0.26 -9.89 7.48
CA PRO A 105 0.82 -10.80 7.81
C PRO A 105 0.39 -12.26 7.65
N PRO A 106 1.34 -13.19 7.60
CA PRO A 106 1.07 -14.62 7.61
C PRO A 106 0.02 -15.02 8.66
N ARG A 107 -0.83 -15.98 8.32
CA ARG A 107 -1.89 -16.53 9.18
C ARG A 107 -2.97 -15.50 9.60
N LYS A 108 -3.03 -14.35 8.96
CA LYS A 108 -4.07 -13.34 9.23
C LYS A 108 -4.97 -13.18 8.01
N ASN A 109 -6.25 -13.00 8.30
CA ASN A 109 -7.29 -12.67 7.32
C ASN A 109 -8.22 -11.58 7.87
N LEU A 110 -9.15 -11.12 7.06
CA LEU A 110 -10.16 -10.14 7.46
C LEU A 110 -11.53 -10.78 7.74
N ASP A 111 -11.66 -12.11 7.61
CA ASP A 111 -12.94 -12.84 7.61
C ASP A 111 -13.55 -13.04 9.00
N GLY A 112 -12.80 -12.72 10.06
CA GLY A 112 -13.27 -12.83 11.43
C GLY A 112 -14.48 -11.93 11.70
N TRP A 113 -15.60 -12.49 12.25
CA TRP A 113 -16.80 -11.72 12.60
C TRP A 113 -16.48 -10.50 13.48
N TRP A 114 -15.51 -10.63 14.38
CA TRP A 114 -15.08 -9.55 15.28
C TRP A 114 -14.36 -8.43 14.53
N THR A 115 -13.51 -8.78 13.57
CA THR A 115 -12.86 -7.82 12.68
C THR A 115 -13.87 -7.10 11.82
N SER A 116 -14.78 -7.85 11.20
CA SER A 116 -15.87 -7.31 10.38
C SER A 116 -16.74 -6.33 11.17
N PHE A 117 -17.09 -6.69 12.41
CA PHE A 117 -17.92 -5.84 13.28
C PHE A 117 -17.18 -4.54 13.67
N ARG A 118 -15.95 -4.64 14.16
CA ARG A 118 -15.18 -3.47 14.64
C ARG A 118 -14.75 -2.52 13.53
N SER A 119 -14.41 -3.05 12.37
CA SER A 119 -13.99 -2.25 11.20
C SER A 119 -15.16 -1.57 10.49
N GLY A 120 -16.35 -2.13 10.61
CA GLY A 120 -17.54 -1.69 9.87
C GLY A 120 -17.80 -2.45 8.57
N LEU A 121 -16.96 -3.43 8.20
CA LEU A 121 -17.13 -4.24 6.97
C LEU A 121 -18.52 -4.87 6.86
N TRP A 122 -19.14 -5.29 7.96
CA TRP A 122 -20.49 -5.84 7.98
C TRP A 122 -21.54 -4.91 7.36
N ARG A 123 -21.30 -3.58 7.37
CA ARG A 123 -22.21 -2.57 6.81
C ARG A 123 -22.32 -2.67 5.31
N LEU A 124 -21.26 -3.17 4.64
CA LEU A 124 -21.27 -3.34 3.19
C LEU A 124 -22.41 -4.21 2.71
N LYS A 125 -22.80 -5.21 3.52
CA LYS A 125 -23.95 -6.08 3.22
C LYS A 125 -25.27 -5.30 3.04
N PHE A 126 -25.40 -4.14 3.66
CA PHE A 126 -26.59 -3.28 3.58
C PHE A 126 -26.38 -2.08 2.66
N GLN A 127 -25.15 -1.75 2.31
CA GLN A 127 -24.80 -0.62 1.44
C GLN A 127 -24.70 -1.04 -0.03
N LEU A 128 -24.19 -2.25 -0.27
CA LEU A 128 -24.15 -2.82 -1.61
C LEU A 128 -25.55 -3.26 -2.03
N SER A 129 -25.82 -3.18 -3.33
CA SER A 129 -27.04 -3.73 -3.91
C SER A 129 -27.09 -5.26 -3.78
N PRO A 130 -28.24 -5.91 -4.03
CA PRO A 130 -28.34 -7.36 -4.07
C PRO A 130 -27.34 -8.01 -5.03
N GLU A 131 -27.13 -7.43 -6.23
CA GLU A 131 -26.16 -7.93 -7.18
C GLU A 131 -24.71 -7.60 -6.74
N GLY A 132 -24.48 -6.40 -6.20
CA GLY A 132 -23.18 -6.01 -5.61
C GLY A 132 -22.75 -6.95 -4.48
N ASN A 133 -23.66 -7.39 -3.62
CA ASN A 133 -23.37 -8.39 -2.58
C ASN A 133 -22.95 -9.74 -3.17
N LYS A 134 -23.63 -10.22 -4.21
CA LYS A 134 -23.24 -11.47 -4.88
C LYS A 134 -21.85 -11.35 -5.54
N ARG A 135 -21.56 -10.21 -6.16
CA ARG A 135 -20.23 -9.94 -6.74
C ARG A 135 -19.15 -9.90 -5.68
N TYR A 136 -19.46 -9.32 -4.51
CA TYR A 136 -18.54 -9.30 -3.37
C TYR A 136 -18.25 -10.70 -2.84
N ASP A 137 -19.29 -11.51 -2.61
CA ASP A 137 -19.15 -12.89 -2.13
C ASP A 137 -18.37 -13.75 -3.13
N ASP A 138 -18.70 -13.66 -4.43
CA ASP A 138 -17.98 -14.38 -5.50
C ASP A 138 -16.50 -13.95 -5.53
N LEU A 139 -16.21 -12.65 -5.42
CA LEU A 139 -14.84 -12.11 -5.39
C LEU A 139 -14.04 -12.70 -4.23
N VAL A 140 -14.59 -12.60 -3.01
CA VAL A 140 -13.89 -13.10 -1.80
C VAL A 140 -13.60 -14.60 -1.93
N ASN A 141 -14.58 -15.40 -2.37
CA ASN A 141 -14.40 -16.84 -2.54
C ASN A 141 -13.34 -17.16 -3.60
N VAL A 142 -13.41 -16.53 -4.79
CA VAL A 142 -12.45 -16.75 -5.87
C VAL A 142 -11.03 -16.36 -5.46
N LEU A 143 -10.85 -15.23 -4.76
CA LEU A 143 -9.54 -14.81 -4.29
C LEU A 143 -8.99 -15.77 -3.23
N HIS A 144 -9.82 -16.19 -2.28
CA HIS A 144 -9.44 -17.16 -1.24
C HIS A 144 -8.97 -18.50 -1.85
N ASP A 145 -9.81 -19.11 -2.68
CA ASP A 145 -9.51 -20.39 -3.32
C ASP A 145 -8.27 -20.30 -4.22
N THR A 146 -8.13 -19.17 -4.93
CA THR A 146 -6.97 -18.95 -5.80
C THR A 146 -5.69 -18.80 -5.01
N LYS A 147 -5.71 -18.07 -3.89
CA LYS A 147 -4.55 -17.88 -3.02
C LYS A 147 -4.05 -19.24 -2.50
N ILE A 148 -4.95 -20.05 -1.94
CA ILE A 148 -4.63 -21.40 -1.48
C ILE A 148 -4.07 -22.25 -2.63
N SER A 149 -4.73 -22.25 -3.79
CA SER A 149 -4.30 -23.05 -4.95
C SER A 149 -2.92 -22.66 -5.49
N VAL A 150 -2.55 -21.37 -5.41
CA VAL A 150 -1.27 -20.85 -5.93
C VAL A 150 -0.13 -21.02 -4.94
N LEU A 151 -0.39 -20.83 -3.65
CA LEU A 151 0.62 -20.90 -2.60
C LEU A 151 0.79 -22.31 -2.03
N GLY A 152 -0.26 -23.16 -2.07
CA GLY A 152 -0.25 -24.49 -1.47
C GLY A 152 0.07 -24.42 0.03
N ASP A 153 1.03 -25.23 0.47
CA ASP A 153 1.46 -25.32 1.87
C ASP A 153 2.03 -23.99 2.42
N ARG A 154 2.38 -23.06 1.53
CA ARG A 154 2.92 -21.74 1.91
C ARG A 154 1.83 -20.65 2.08
N ASP A 155 0.54 -21.00 1.98
CA ASP A 155 -0.56 -20.05 2.11
C ASP A 155 -0.51 -19.31 3.46
N ASP A 156 -0.26 -20.05 4.53
CA ASP A 156 -0.13 -19.52 5.89
C ASP A 156 1.17 -18.76 6.17
N GLU A 157 2.14 -18.81 5.25
CA GLU A 157 3.44 -18.16 5.39
C GLU A 157 3.54 -16.85 4.61
N ALA A 158 2.59 -16.56 3.73
CA ALA A 158 2.66 -15.45 2.82
C ALA A 158 2.19 -14.13 3.44
N TRP A 159 2.97 -13.07 3.21
CA TRP A 159 2.46 -11.71 3.32
C TRP A 159 1.50 -11.43 2.18
N TYR A 160 0.39 -10.77 2.46
CA TYR A 160 -0.61 -10.42 1.44
C TYR A 160 -0.74 -8.91 1.32
N LEU A 161 -0.39 -8.37 0.15
CA LEU A 161 -0.64 -6.98 -0.21
C LEU A 161 -2.08 -6.85 -0.73
N LEU A 162 -2.99 -6.37 0.11
CA LEU A 162 -4.39 -6.16 -0.22
C LEU A 162 -4.60 -4.97 -1.17
N TYR A 163 -4.00 -3.84 -0.83
CA TYR A 163 -4.10 -2.61 -1.60
C TYR A 163 -2.79 -1.83 -1.57
N LEU A 164 -2.45 -1.22 -2.71
CA LEU A 164 -1.36 -0.26 -2.85
C LEU A 164 -1.85 0.86 -3.76
N GLY A 165 -2.13 2.01 -3.20
CA GLY A 165 -2.67 3.15 -3.93
C GLY A 165 -1.84 4.42 -3.72
N THR A 166 -1.75 5.24 -4.78
CA THR A 166 -1.20 6.60 -4.72
C THR A 166 -2.21 7.56 -5.33
N LYS A 167 -2.57 8.62 -4.60
CA LYS A 167 -3.46 9.67 -5.12
C LYS A 167 -3.01 10.14 -6.51
N PRO A 168 -3.92 10.41 -7.46
CA PRO A 168 -3.54 10.83 -8.81
C PRO A 168 -2.53 11.99 -8.86
N GLY A 169 -2.72 13.02 -8.06
CA GLY A 169 -1.82 14.19 -7.99
C GLY A 169 -0.45 13.93 -7.33
N ALA A 170 -0.25 12.75 -6.72
CA ALA A 170 0.98 12.36 -6.07
C ALA A 170 1.74 11.23 -6.81
N ARG A 171 1.19 10.78 -7.95
CA ARG A 171 1.86 9.79 -8.80
C ARG A 171 3.18 10.34 -9.32
N GLY A 172 4.15 9.45 -9.55
CA GLY A 172 5.50 9.84 -10.01
C GLY A 172 6.48 10.23 -8.88
N LYS A 173 6.03 10.49 -7.64
CA LYS A 173 6.87 10.83 -6.49
C LYS A 173 7.61 9.61 -5.88
N GLY A 174 7.39 8.40 -6.37
CA GLY A 174 8.03 7.19 -5.87
C GLY A 174 7.42 6.60 -4.60
N TYR A 175 6.25 7.06 -4.16
CA TYR A 175 5.60 6.63 -2.92
C TYR A 175 5.23 5.14 -2.92
N ALA A 176 4.63 4.65 -4.00
CA ALA A 176 4.33 3.22 -4.13
C ALA A 176 5.58 2.34 -4.00
N LYS A 177 6.73 2.80 -4.56
CA LYS A 177 8.02 2.12 -4.41
C LYS A 177 8.44 2.02 -2.94
N LYS A 178 8.42 3.15 -2.23
CA LYS A 178 8.84 3.21 -0.82
C LYS A 178 7.94 2.34 0.08
N LEU A 179 6.63 2.37 -0.14
CA LEU A 179 5.66 1.53 0.58
C LEU A 179 5.89 0.04 0.32
N LEU A 180 6.14 -0.33 -0.93
CA LEU A 180 6.38 -1.73 -1.30
C LEU A 180 7.73 -2.21 -0.74
N GLU A 181 8.80 -1.45 -0.92
CA GLU A 181 10.14 -1.80 -0.43
C GLU A 181 10.18 -1.96 1.09
N PHE A 182 9.43 -1.13 1.83
CA PHE A 182 9.33 -1.20 3.29
C PHE A 182 8.86 -2.60 3.77
N MET A 183 7.87 -3.19 3.12
CA MET A 183 7.35 -4.50 3.51
C MET A 183 8.08 -5.66 2.85
N VAL A 184 8.55 -5.50 1.61
CA VAL A 184 9.32 -6.54 0.92
C VAL A 184 10.63 -6.83 1.64
N GLN A 185 11.31 -5.81 2.17
CA GLN A 185 12.51 -6.00 3.00
C GLN A 185 12.20 -6.82 4.27
N ARG A 186 11.05 -6.59 4.88
CA ARG A 186 10.59 -7.36 6.04
C ARG A 186 10.31 -8.81 5.66
N ALA A 187 9.55 -9.04 4.59
CA ALA A 187 9.26 -10.38 4.09
C ALA A 187 10.54 -11.18 3.75
N ASP A 188 11.54 -10.51 3.14
CA ASP A 188 12.84 -11.11 2.87
C ASP A 188 13.60 -11.51 4.14
N ALA A 189 13.61 -10.62 5.15
CA ALA A 189 14.24 -10.90 6.43
C ALA A 189 13.57 -12.06 7.19
N GLU A 190 12.26 -12.22 7.03
CA GLU A 190 11.45 -13.30 7.59
C GLU A 190 11.45 -14.57 6.70
N SER A 191 12.11 -14.54 5.52
CA SER A 191 12.12 -15.62 4.52
C SER A 191 10.71 -16.03 4.06
N GLN A 192 9.79 -15.07 3.96
CA GLN A 192 8.38 -15.28 3.64
C GLN A 192 8.03 -14.79 2.24
N PRO A 193 7.18 -15.51 1.48
CA PRO A 193 6.69 -15.04 0.20
C PRO A 193 5.73 -13.85 0.36
N VAL A 194 5.58 -13.09 -0.73
CA VAL A 194 4.60 -12.02 -0.81
C VAL A 194 3.62 -12.31 -1.94
N TYR A 195 2.34 -12.20 -1.67
CA TYR A 195 1.24 -12.45 -2.59
C TYR A 195 0.46 -11.15 -2.86
N LEU A 196 -0.05 -10.99 -4.08
CA LEU A 196 -0.98 -9.92 -4.46
C LEU A 196 -1.81 -10.30 -5.68
N GLU A 197 -2.92 -9.58 -5.88
CA GLU A 197 -3.67 -9.51 -7.13
C GLU A 197 -3.42 -8.17 -7.81
N SER A 198 -3.26 -8.19 -9.13
CA SER A 198 -3.02 -7.01 -9.95
C SER A 198 -4.10 -6.87 -11.03
N THR A 199 -4.68 -5.68 -11.15
CA THR A 199 -5.80 -5.40 -12.06
C THR A 199 -5.37 -4.98 -13.45
N THR A 200 -4.09 -4.62 -13.66
CA THR A 200 -3.62 -4.12 -14.95
C THR A 200 -2.24 -4.66 -15.34
N GLU A 201 -1.99 -4.80 -16.65
CA GLU A 201 -0.67 -5.19 -17.15
C GLU A 201 0.41 -4.11 -16.85
N ALA A 202 0.02 -2.84 -16.70
CA ALA A 202 0.94 -1.78 -16.26
C ALA A 202 1.44 -2.04 -14.83
N ASN A 203 0.53 -2.46 -13.94
CA ASN A 203 0.86 -2.85 -12.57
C ASN A 203 1.70 -4.14 -12.55
N ASN A 204 1.39 -5.13 -13.39
CA ASN A 204 2.20 -6.34 -13.54
C ASN A 204 3.65 -6.01 -13.87
N ARG A 205 3.87 -5.14 -14.86
CA ARG A 205 5.22 -4.66 -15.22
C ARG A 205 5.90 -3.90 -14.08
N TYR A 206 5.12 -3.18 -13.29
CA TYR A 206 5.64 -2.48 -12.13
C TYR A 206 6.09 -3.46 -11.04
N TYR A 207 5.26 -4.44 -10.67
CA TYR A 207 5.58 -5.43 -9.63
C TYR A 207 6.72 -6.36 -10.01
N ARG A 208 6.87 -6.71 -11.31
CA ARG A 208 8.04 -7.49 -11.80
C ARG A 208 9.38 -6.84 -11.45
N LYS A 209 9.46 -5.51 -11.37
CA LYS A 209 10.69 -4.79 -10.96
C LYS A 209 11.10 -5.08 -9.51
N PHE A 210 10.17 -5.57 -8.71
CA PHE A 210 10.38 -5.95 -7.31
C PHE A 210 10.48 -7.47 -7.12
N GLY A 211 10.54 -8.23 -8.20
CA GLY A 211 10.70 -9.69 -8.15
C GLY A 211 9.39 -10.48 -8.04
N PHE A 212 8.25 -9.86 -8.34
CA PHE A 212 6.99 -10.59 -8.46
C PHE A 212 6.85 -11.25 -9.83
N ASP A 213 6.35 -12.48 -9.84
CA ASP A 213 6.00 -13.22 -11.04
C ASP A 213 4.49 -13.48 -11.09
N VAL A 214 3.91 -13.41 -12.28
CA VAL A 214 2.53 -13.83 -12.52
C VAL A 214 2.48 -15.36 -12.44
N LYS A 215 1.68 -15.89 -11.54
CA LYS A 215 1.47 -17.34 -11.36
C LYS A 215 0.20 -17.82 -12.05
N ARG A 216 -0.83 -16.97 -12.11
CA ARG A 216 -2.13 -17.28 -12.73
C ARG A 216 -2.86 -16.01 -13.10
N ASP A 217 -3.70 -16.07 -14.13
CA ASP A 217 -4.72 -15.07 -14.39
C ASP A 217 -6.10 -15.66 -14.06
N ILE A 218 -6.96 -14.84 -13.47
CA ILE A 218 -8.37 -15.17 -13.20
C ILE A 218 -9.27 -14.10 -13.80
N SER A 219 -10.55 -14.41 -13.95
CA SER A 219 -11.54 -13.47 -14.46
C SER A 219 -12.82 -13.55 -13.66
N LEU A 220 -13.29 -12.40 -13.18
CA LEU A 220 -14.60 -12.25 -12.57
C LEU A 220 -15.61 -11.98 -13.71
N THR A 221 -16.61 -12.84 -13.85
CA THR A 221 -17.49 -12.85 -15.04
C THR A 221 -18.94 -12.49 -14.77
N ARG A 222 -19.29 -12.14 -13.52
CA ARG A 222 -20.67 -11.81 -13.14
C ARG A 222 -21.13 -10.45 -13.66
N GLY A 223 -20.28 -9.58 -14.15
CA GLY A 223 -20.63 -8.28 -14.74
C GLY A 223 -20.80 -8.32 -16.25
N LEU A 224 -21.20 -7.19 -16.85
CA LEU A 224 -21.30 -7.04 -18.31
C LEU A 224 -19.96 -7.24 -19.02
N ALA A 225 -18.86 -6.87 -18.39
CA ALA A 225 -17.52 -7.12 -18.87
C ALA A 225 -16.71 -7.90 -17.81
N PRO A 226 -15.87 -8.86 -18.22
CA PRO A 226 -15.03 -9.59 -17.28
C PRO A 226 -13.94 -8.70 -16.73
N VAL A 227 -13.75 -8.75 -15.40
CA VAL A 227 -12.62 -8.11 -14.74
C VAL A 227 -11.50 -9.13 -14.60
N ARG A 228 -10.36 -8.84 -15.21
CA ARG A 228 -9.17 -9.70 -15.16
C ARG A 228 -8.27 -9.33 -13.99
N LEU A 229 -7.77 -10.34 -13.29
CA LEU A 229 -6.81 -10.20 -12.21
C LEU A 229 -5.63 -11.13 -12.47
N SER A 230 -4.41 -10.58 -12.40
CA SER A 230 -3.19 -11.37 -12.43
C SER A 230 -2.74 -11.66 -11.00
N ILE A 231 -2.63 -12.92 -10.66
CA ILE A 231 -2.15 -13.40 -9.37
C ILE A 231 -0.63 -13.40 -9.41
N MET A 232 -0.02 -12.63 -8.53
CA MET A 232 1.43 -12.49 -8.51
C MET A 232 2.01 -12.90 -7.16
N VAL A 233 3.12 -13.61 -7.22
CA VAL A 233 3.87 -14.06 -6.04
C VAL A 233 5.32 -13.64 -6.18
N ARG A 234 5.89 -13.18 -5.08
CA ARG A 234 7.30 -12.91 -4.93
C ARG A 234 7.88 -13.85 -3.88
N ASP A 235 8.82 -14.67 -4.27
CA ASP A 235 9.59 -15.47 -3.33
C ASP A 235 10.62 -14.60 -2.59
N PRO A 236 10.96 -14.94 -1.32
CA PRO A 236 11.92 -14.17 -0.54
C PRO A 236 13.26 -14.09 -1.26
N GLN A 237 13.87 -12.91 -1.24
CA GLN A 237 15.17 -12.67 -1.86
C GLN A 237 16.26 -12.70 -0.78
N PRO A 238 17.43 -13.25 -1.08
CA PRO A 238 18.55 -13.16 -0.15
C PRO A 238 18.89 -11.70 0.13
N PRO A 239 19.33 -11.37 1.35
CA PRO A 239 19.68 -10.00 1.68
C PRO A 239 20.70 -9.48 0.68
N ARG A 240 20.41 -8.34 0.07
CA ARG A 240 21.36 -7.68 -0.84
C ARG A 240 22.65 -7.44 -0.07
N LYS A 241 23.75 -8.09 -0.48
CA LYS A 241 25.07 -7.78 0.04
C LYS A 241 25.30 -6.30 -0.27
N VAL A 242 25.17 -5.44 0.74
CA VAL A 242 25.66 -4.08 0.65
C VAL A 242 27.17 -4.23 0.46
N ALA A 243 27.68 -3.91 -0.72
CA ALA A 243 29.10 -3.80 -0.94
C ALA A 243 29.57 -2.66 -0.04
N TYR A 244 30.07 -2.99 1.14
CA TYR A 244 30.85 -2.06 1.92
C TYR A 244 32.06 -1.73 1.07
N SER A 245 32.07 -0.56 0.44
CA SER A 245 33.31 0.00 -0.08
C SER A 245 34.19 0.22 1.16
N SER A 246 35.18 -0.64 1.29
CA SER A 246 36.22 -0.49 2.31
C SER A 246 37.07 0.72 1.96
N THR A 247 36.58 1.92 2.22
CA THR A 247 37.42 3.07 2.50
C THR A 247 37.93 2.84 3.93
N ALA A 248 39.05 2.16 4.01
CA ALA A 248 39.82 2.02 5.24
C ALA A 248 40.07 3.43 5.80
N SER A 249 39.32 3.80 6.83
CA SER A 249 39.68 4.93 7.68
C SER A 249 40.93 4.53 8.46
N ALA A 250 42.00 5.30 8.20
CA ALA A 250 43.26 5.16 8.91
C ALA A 250 43.06 5.21 10.44
N PRO A 251 43.85 4.45 11.24
CA PRO A 251 43.66 4.43 12.67
C PRO A 251 43.97 5.78 13.29
N ILE A 252 43.01 6.31 14.05
CA ILE A 252 43.19 7.52 14.88
C ILE A 252 44.26 7.21 15.91
N LYS A 253 45.42 7.87 15.79
CA LYS A 253 46.46 7.84 16.83
C LYS A 253 45.90 8.49 18.10
N MET A 254 45.66 7.66 19.12
CA MET A 254 45.39 8.16 20.47
C MET A 254 46.63 8.88 21.00
N PHE A 255 46.50 10.17 21.24
CA PHE A 255 47.50 10.94 22.01
C PHE A 255 47.45 10.51 23.49
N GLN A 256 48.49 9.83 23.96
CA GLN A 256 48.70 9.62 25.37
C GLN A 256 49.09 10.97 26.01
N LEU A 257 48.24 11.50 26.88
CA LEU A 257 48.57 12.59 27.77
C LEU A 257 49.48 12.04 28.88
N GLY A 258 50.73 12.50 28.82
CA GLY A 258 51.75 12.14 29.82
C GLY A 258 51.36 12.64 31.20
N GLY A 259 51.31 11.71 32.18
CA GLY A 259 51.15 12.02 33.59
C GLY A 259 52.41 12.71 34.15
N ARG A 260 52.25 13.94 34.60
CA ARG A 260 53.25 14.61 35.44
C ARG A 260 53.15 14.06 36.87
N LYS A 261 54.19 13.37 37.31
CA LYS A 261 54.41 13.09 38.75
C LYS A 261 54.86 14.39 39.40
N MET A 262 54.15 14.83 40.44
CA MET A 262 54.67 15.78 41.39
C MET A 262 55.25 14.97 42.56
N GLY A 263 56.49 15.33 42.85
CA GLY A 263 57.17 14.93 44.07
C GLY A 263 56.80 15.83 45.24
#